data_3b1dc66ecf5dc4ad40e09083f7fa836d
#
_entry.id   3b1dc66ecf5dc4ad40e09083f7fa836d
#
_cell.length_a   1.000
_cell.length_b   1.000
_cell.length_c   1.000
_cell.angle_alpha   90.00
_cell.angle_beta   90.00
_cell.angle_gamma   90.00
#
_symmetry.space_group_name_H-M   'P 1'
#
loop_
_entity.id
_entity.type
_entity.pdbx_description
1 polymer ?
#
loop_
_entity_poly.entity_id
_entity_poly.type
_entity_poly.pdbx_seq_one_letter_code
_entity_poly.pdbx_strand_id
1 'polypeptide(L)'
;MKIGFIGTGHITKSVIHGILGSKLKIRRIIVSKRNNKISSSLKRKSKKILVLNNNQKIINNSNWIFLSVTPEVGHKILPELKFKKNQTIISFISTIKMKDLKKYTNMKSKIFRAIPLPPISIRKGPIPLYPPNKSVKKFFDHLGTTVEIQNENLSLNFWSTSSMMAPFYELLNTLSIWLYQKGISKSDAQKYITSLFIALSEDAKINSKNDLKSLVQNSQTPKGLNEQAVNELRKSGFYKSLNKTTNSILKRLKK
;
A
#
# COMPACT_ATOMS: atom_id res chain seq x y z
N MET A 1 -13.16 18.78 -0.86
CA MET A 1 -12.10 19.03 0.13
C MET A 1 -10.81 19.37 -0.60
N LYS A 2 -9.83 20.01 0.07
CA LYS A 2 -8.48 20.27 -0.45
C LYS A 2 -7.50 19.33 0.27
N ILE A 3 -6.64 18.67 -0.48
CA ILE A 3 -5.65 17.74 0.07
C ILE A 3 -4.24 18.16 -0.34
N GLY A 4 -3.28 17.99 0.58
CA GLY A 4 -1.88 18.35 0.38
C GLY A 4 -0.96 17.16 0.62
N PHE A 5 0.09 17.04 -0.18
CA PHE A 5 1.11 16.00 -0.03
C PHE A 5 2.46 16.63 0.27
N ILE A 6 3.03 16.30 1.42
CA ILE A 6 4.41 16.60 1.78
C ILE A 6 5.27 15.42 1.33
N GLY A 7 6.00 15.63 0.26
CA GLY A 7 6.71 14.58 -0.47
C GLY A 7 5.94 14.12 -1.73
N THR A 8 6.66 14.07 -2.86
CA THR A 8 6.10 13.73 -4.18
C THR A 8 6.93 12.61 -4.79
N GLY A 9 6.87 11.43 -4.14
CA GLY A 9 7.50 10.19 -4.58
C GLY A 9 6.54 9.28 -5.35
N HIS A 10 6.97 8.03 -5.58
CA HIS A 10 6.19 7.02 -6.30
C HIS A 10 4.85 6.73 -5.61
N ILE A 11 4.82 6.60 -4.27
CA ILE A 11 3.57 6.32 -3.56
C ILE A 11 2.59 7.50 -3.65
N THR A 12 3.06 8.74 -3.55
CA THR A 12 2.22 9.93 -3.77
C THR A 12 1.61 9.91 -5.17
N LYS A 13 2.41 9.60 -6.20
CA LYS A 13 1.93 9.46 -7.58
C LYS A 13 0.83 8.40 -7.68
N SER A 14 1.04 7.22 -7.10
CA SER A 14 0.07 6.12 -7.12
C SER A 14 -1.23 6.49 -6.42
N VAL A 15 -1.16 7.11 -5.24
CA VAL A 15 -2.34 7.57 -4.49
C VAL A 15 -3.11 8.62 -5.27
N ILE A 16 -2.44 9.59 -5.88
CA ILE A 16 -3.09 10.63 -6.68
C ILE A 16 -3.77 10.03 -7.93
N HIS A 17 -3.15 9.06 -8.60
CA HIS A 17 -3.79 8.36 -9.72
C HIS A 17 -5.06 7.64 -9.25
N GLY A 18 -5.00 6.93 -8.13
CA GLY A 18 -6.17 6.30 -7.52
C GLY A 18 -7.29 7.30 -7.22
N ILE A 19 -6.94 8.46 -6.62
CA ILE A 19 -7.89 9.53 -6.31
C ILE A 19 -8.54 10.07 -7.59
N LEU A 20 -7.76 10.36 -8.62
CA LEU A 20 -8.28 10.90 -9.89
C LEU A 20 -9.21 9.92 -10.62
N GLY A 21 -8.99 8.61 -10.48
CA GLY A 21 -9.84 7.57 -11.04
C GLY A 21 -10.98 7.12 -10.11
N SER A 22 -11.15 7.72 -8.93
CA SER A 22 -12.18 7.38 -7.96
C SER A 22 -13.38 8.31 -8.00
N LYS A 23 -14.45 7.96 -7.22
CA LYS A 23 -15.63 8.82 -7.00
C LYS A 23 -15.41 9.90 -5.94
N LEU A 24 -14.19 10.08 -5.43
CA LEU A 24 -13.89 11.09 -4.42
C LEU A 24 -14.04 12.51 -4.94
N LYS A 25 -14.84 13.33 -4.26
CA LYS A 25 -15.04 14.75 -4.60
C LYS A 25 -13.92 15.63 -4.05
N ILE A 26 -12.75 15.62 -4.72
CA ILE A 26 -11.59 16.45 -4.37
C ILE A 26 -11.62 17.74 -5.20
N ARG A 27 -11.58 18.90 -4.50
CA ARG A 27 -11.56 20.23 -5.12
C ARG A 27 -10.16 20.60 -5.62
N ARG A 28 -9.11 20.27 -4.81
CA ARG A 28 -7.71 20.62 -5.12
C ARG A 28 -6.78 19.57 -4.53
N ILE A 29 -5.76 19.21 -5.27
CA ILE A 29 -4.63 18.36 -4.83
C ILE A 29 -3.38 19.23 -4.91
N ILE A 30 -2.67 19.39 -3.79
CA ILE A 30 -1.49 20.24 -3.70
C ILE A 30 -0.29 19.33 -3.41
N VAL A 31 0.75 19.40 -4.23
CA VAL A 31 1.94 18.54 -4.11
C VAL A 31 3.21 19.37 -4.03
N SER A 32 4.23 18.85 -3.36
CA SER A 32 5.55 19.49 -3.29
C SER A 32 6.31 19.35 -4.62
N LYS A 33 7.09 20.37 -4.96
CA LYS A 33 7.90 20.41 -6.19
C LYS A 33 9.13 19.48 -6.13
N ARG A 34 9.49 18.94 -4.97
CA ARG A 34 10.78 18.26 -4.71
C ARG A 34 11.23 17.27 -5.80
N ASN A 35 10.33 16.46 -6.32
CA ASN A 35 10.58 15.61 -7.49
C ASN A 35 9.94 16.25 -8.73
N ASN A 36 10.72 17.03 -9.47
CA ASN A 36 10.22 17.76 -10.64
C ASN A 36 9.61 16.85 -11.71
N LYS A 37 10.20 15.68 -11.99
CA LYS A 37 9.69 14.73 -12.99
C LYS A 37 8.28 14.23 -12.62
N ILE A 38 8.09 13.82 -11.37
CA ILE A 38 6.79 13.32 -10.89
C ILE A 38 5.79 14.47 -10.76
N SER A 39 6.16 15.60 -10.12
CA SER A 39 5.23 16.70 -9.88
C SER A 39 4.74 17.34 -11.19
N SER A 40 5.61 17.50 -12.19
CA SER A 40 5.25 17.99 -13.52
C SER A 40 4.35 17.00 -14.28
N SER A 41 4.63 15.71 -14.20
CA SER A 41 3.78 14.65 -14.75
C SER A 41 2.37 14.69 -14.14
N LEU A 42 2.26 14.84 -12.83
CA LEU A 42 0.99 14.95 -12.12
C LEU A 42 0.24 16.22 -12.52
N LYS A 43 0.91 17.38 -12.59
CA LYS A 43 0.30 18.66 -13.00
C LYS A 43 -0.37 18.56 -14.37
N ARG A 44 0.28 17.86 -15.33
CA ARG A 44 -0.29 17.62 -16.67
C ARG A 44 -1.53 16.72 -16.67
N LYS A 45 -1.66 15.85 -15.67
CA LYS A 45 -2.79 14.89 -15.57
C LYS A 45 -4.13 15.55 -15.21
N SER A 46 -4.12 16.65 -14.44
CA SER A 46 -5.38 17.28 -14.02
C SER A 46 -5.19 18.74 -13.61
N LYS A 47 -6.10 19.61 -14.05
CA LYS A 47 -6.19 21.02 -13.62
C LYS A 47 -6.44 21.17 -12.10
N LYS A 48 -6.86 20.11 -11.41
CA LYS A 48 -7.03 20.09 -9.95
C LYS A 48 -5.69 20.05 -9.19
N ILE A 49 -4.57 19.75 -9.87
CA ILE A 49 -3.26 19.59 -9.23
C ILE A 49 -2.48 20.89 -9.27
N LEU A 50 -2.08 21.35 -8.09
CA LEU A 50 -1.21 22.50 -7.87
C LEU A 50 0.13 22.03 -7.32
N VAL A 51 1.23 22.49 -7.92
CA VAL A 51 2.59 22.21 -7.46
C VAL A 51 3.12 23.43 -6.72
N LEU A 52 3.58 23.25 -5.49
CA LEU A 52 4.20 24.30 -4.68
C LEU A 52 5.61 23.87 -4.25
N ASN A 53 6.50 24.84 -4.12
CA ASN A 53 7.90 24.62 -3.67
C ASN A 53 8.09 24.78 -2.15
N ASN A 54 7.04 25.11 -1.41
CA ASN A 54 7.09 25.35 0.03
C ASN A 54 6.07 24.46 0.76
N ASN A 55 6.55 23.62 1.68
CA ASN A 55 5.72 22.68 2.42
C ASN A 55 4.73 23.39 3.34
N GLN A 56 5.12 24.53 3.97
CA GLN A 56 4.20 25.28 4.82
C GLN A 56 3.03 25.86 4.03
N LYS A 57 3.27 26.34 2.80
CA LYS A 57 2.19 26.80 1.92
C LYS A 57 1.25 25.65 1.53
N ILE A 58 1.75 24.40 1.37
CA ILE A 58 0.93 23.22 1.13
C ILE A 58 0.01 22.98 2.33
N ILE A 59 0.58 22.96 3.55
CA ILE A 59 -0.17 22.78 4.80
C ILE A 59 -1.26 23.84 4.93
N ASN A 60 -0.90 25.12 4.77
CA ASN A 60 -1.81 26.24 4.96
C ASN A 60 -3.04 26.20 4.02
N ASN A 61 -2.91 25.58 2.85
CA ASN A 61 -3.94 25.49 1.83
C ASN A 61 -4.69 24.15 1.78
N SER A 62 -4.46 23.25 2.76
CA SER A 62 -5.02 21.90 2.75
C SER A 62 -5.87 21.62 4.00
N ASN A 63 -6.95 20.83 3.84
CA ASN A 63 -7.73 20.30 4.95
C ASN A 63 -7.13 18.98 5.45
N TRP A 64 -6.73 18.12 4.49
CA TRP A 64 -6.05 16.85 4.76
C TRP A 64 -4.62 16.92 4.24
N ILE A 65 -3.67 16.42 5.03
CA ILE A 65 -2.25 16.47 4.74
C ILE A 65 -1.70 15.05 4.78
N PHE A 66 -1.11 14.64 3.67
CA PHE A 66 -0.45 13.35 3.54
C PHE A 66 1.05 13.53 3.67
N LEU A 67 1.65 12.90 4.68
CA LEU A 67 3.09 12.89 4.90
C LEU A 67 3.67 11.69 4.15
N SER A 68 4.34 11.95 3.04
CA SER A 68 4.81 10.93 2.09
C SER A 68 6.29 11.14 1.73
N VAL A 69 7.11 11.30 2.75
CA VAL A 69 8.57 11.40 2.67
C VAL A 69 9.23 10.18 3.29
N THR A 70 10.54 9.99 3.07
CA THR A 70 11.31 8.96 3.80
C THR A 70 11.37 9.32 5.29
N PRO A 71 11.58 8.33 6.18
CA PRO A 71 11.68 8.59 7.62
C PRO A 71 12.74 9.63 7.98
N GLU A 72 13.93 9.54 7.40
CA GLU A 72 15.02 10.47 7.58
C GLU A 72 14.61 11.92 7.26
N VAL A 73 13.99 12.12 6.09
CA VAL A 73 13.48 13.44 5.69
C VAL A 73 12.35 13.88 6.63
N GLY A 74 11.48 12.96 7.06
CA GLY A 74 10.39 13.22 7.99
C GLY A 74 10.91 13.78 9.31
N HIS A 75 11.89 13.14 9.94
CA HIS A 75 12.50 13.61 11.18
C HIS A 75 13.11 15.01 11.04
N LYS A 76 13.69 15.34 9.87
CA LYS A 76 14.31 16.63 9.61
C LYS A 76 13.28 17.75 9.42
N ILE A 77 12.22 17.53 8.62
CA ILE A 77 11.34 18.63 8.18
C ILE A 77 10.09 18.80 9.03
N LEU A 78 9.54 17.72 9.63
CA LEU A 78 8.26 17.79 10.35
C LEU A 78 8.31 18.70 11.59
N PRO A 79 9.40 18.75 12.38
CA PRO A 79 9.50 19.65 13.52
C PRO A 79 9.39 21.14 13.18
N GLU A 80 9.79 21.53 11.95
CA GLU A 80 9.78 22.91 11.48
C GLU A 80 8.42 23.35 10.93
N LEU A 81 7.49 22.41 10.72
CA LEU A 81 6.21 22.67 10.08
C LEU A 81 5.12 22.97 11.11
N LYS A 82 4.30 23.96 10.81
CA LYS A 82 3.18 24.38 11.67
C LYS A 82 1.86 23.84 11.13
N PHE A 83 1.23 22.94 11.88
CA PHE A 83 -0.05 22.33 11.56
C PHE A 83 -1.21 23.02 12.31
N LYS A 84 -2.42 23.04 11.70
CA LYS A 84 -3.61 23.65 12.30
C LYS A 84 -4.44 22.59 13.04
N LYS A 85 -5.11 22.97 14.11
CA LYS A 85 -5.94 22.11 14.98
C LYS A 85 -7.03 21.32 14.21
N ASN A 86 -7.60 21.92 13.18
CA ASN A 86 -8.71 21.33 12.40
C ASN A 86 -8.26 20.52 11.18
N GLN A 87 -6.96 20.28 11.02
CA GLN A 87 -6.43 19.47 9.91
C GLN A 87 -6.41 17.99 10.26
N THR A 88 -6.62 17.17 9.26
CA THR A 88 -6.40 15.73 9.33
C THR A 88 -5.05 15.40 8.70
N ILE A 89 -4.17 14.76 9.45
CA ILE A 89 -2.84 14.37 9.00
C ILE A 89 -2.82 12.86 8.82
N ILE A 90 -2.39 12.41 7.65
CA ILE A 90 -2.27 10.99 7.32
C ILE A 90 -0.81 10.72 6.97
N SER A 91 -0.13 9.95 7.79
CA SER A 91 1.27 9.57 7.57
C SER A 91 1.36 8.28 6.78
N PHE A 92 2.11 8.33 5.68
CA PHE A 92 2.56 7.15 4.92
C PHE A 92 3.98 6.71 5.34
N ILE A 93 4.54 7.35 6.35
CA ILE A 93 5.90 7.07 6.83
C ILE A 93 5.84 5.87 7.77
N SER A 94 6.40 4.75 7.33
CA SER A 94 6.25 3.46 8.01
C SER A 94 6.89 3.41 9.40
N THR A 95 8.05 4.00 9.60
CA THR A 95 8.86 3.86 10.81
C THR A 95 8.70 4.97 11.84
N ILE A 96 8.09 6.12 11.47
CA ILE A 96 7.79 7.18 12.44
C ILE A 96 6.53 6.78 13.23
N LYS A 97 6.69 6.57 14.55
CA LYS A 97 5.62 6.14 15.45
C LYS A 97 4.62 7.28 15.70
N MET A 98 3.41 6.92 16.09
CA MET A 98 2.35 7.89 16.44
C MET A 98 2.79 8.89 17.51
N LYS A 99 3.58 8.45 18.51
CA LYS A 99 4.13 9.32 19.56
C LYS A 99 4.93 10.50 18.96
N ASP A 100 5.81 10.19 17.99
CA ASP A 100 6.67 11.20 17.36
C ASP A 100 5.87 12.10 16.41
N LEU A 101 4.94 11.52 15.65
CA LEU A 101 4.02 12.30 14.81
C LEU A 101 3.20 13.30 15.64
N LYS A 102 2.68 12.90 16.79
CA LYS A 102 1.98 13.79 17.72
C LYS A 102 2.88 14.92 18.21
N LYS A 103 4.14 14.63 18.57
CA LYS A 103 5.13 15.63 18.98
C LYS A 103 5.37 16.65 17.86
N TYR A 104 5.61 16.19 16.62
CA TYR A 104 5.89 17.06 15.47
C TYR A 104 4.70 17.93 15.05
N THR A 105 3.49 17.52 15.37
CA THR A 105 2.27 18.27 15.02
C THR A 105 1.68 19.07 16.17
N ASN A 106 2.44 19.23 17.27
CA ASN A 106 2.04 19.91 18.52
C ASN A 106 0.72 19.38 19.10
N MET A 107 0.44 18.07 18.96
CA MET A 107 -0.74 17.35 19.46
C MET A 107 -2.10 17.97 19.08
N LYS A 108 -2.15 18.95 18.19
CA LYS A 108 -3.37 19.72 17.87
C LYS A 108 -4.21 19.13 16.74
N SER A 109 -3.63 18.27 15.92
CA SER A 109 -4.27 17.72 14.71
C SER A 109 -4.76 16.29 14.92
N LYS A 110 -5.76 15.88 14.12
CA LYS A 110 -6.16 14.48 14.01
C LYS A 110 -5.14 13.73 13.16
N ILE A 111 -4.45 12.74 13.74
CA ILE A 111 -3.34 12.04 13.09
C ILE A 111 -3.70 10.58 12.88
N PHE A 112 -3.40 10.09 11.69
CA PHE A 112 -3.58 8.70 11.27
C PHE A 112 -2.33 8.21 10.54
N ARG A 113 -2.12 6.91 10.57
CA ARG A 113 -1.09 6.23 9.78
C ARG A 113 -1.79 5.30 8.80
N ALA A 114 -1.42 5.39 7.53
CA ALA A 114 -1.93 4.50 6.50
C ALA A 114 -0.79 4.15 5.54
N ILE A 115 -0.60 2.87 5.23
CA ILE A 115 0.51 2.42 4.40
C ILE A 115 -0.03 1.74 3.13
N PRO A 116 -0.42 2.54 2.13
CA PRO A 116 -0.87 1.99 0.86
C PRO A 116 0.30 1.41 0.06
N LEU A 117 -0.01 0.41 -0.76
CA LEU A 117 0.90 -0.15 -1.76
C LEU A 117 0.69 0.49 -3.13
N PRO A 118 1.67 0.42 -4.06
CA PRO A 118 1.55 1.00 -5.41
C PRO A 118 0.28 0.63 -6.20
N PRO A 119 -0.32 -0.58 -6.06
CA PRO A 119 -1.60 -0.90 -6.70
C PRO A 119 -2.79 -0.02 -6.31
N ILE A 120 -2.65 0.86 -5.30
CA ILE A 120 -3.64 1.90 -5.00
C ILE A 120 -3.93 2.80 -6.23
N SER A 121 -3.00 2.89 -7.17
CA SER A 121 -3.18 3.64 -8.42
C SER A 121 -4.34 3.12 -9.28
N ILE A 122 -4.63 1.85 -9.19
CA ILE A 122 -5.77 1.16 -9.82
C ILE A 122 -6.89 0.85 -8.82
N ARG A 123 -6.85 1.46 -7.64
CA ARG A 123 -7.83 1.30 -6.55
C ARG A 123 -7.95 -0.14 -6.03
N LYS A 124 -6.81 -0.82 -5.94
CA LYS A 124 -6.68 -2.20 -5.43
C LYS A 124 -5.62 -2.25 -4.31
N GLY A 125 -5.70 -3.31 -3.53
CA GLY A 125 -4.74 -3.63 -2.48
C GLY A 125 -5.16 -3.18 -1.09
N PRO A 126 -4.51 -3.73 -0.04
CA PRO A 126 -4.81 -3.41 1.35
C PRO A 126 -4.25 -2.05 1.75
N ILE A 127 -4.98 -1.36 2.62
CA ILE A 127 -4.57 -0.10 3.22
C ILE A 127 -4.73 -0.23 4.74
N PRO A 128 -3.67 -0.66 5.45
CA PRO A 128 -3.68 -0.67 6.91
C PRO A 128 -3.86 0.75 7.45
N LEU A 129 -4.82 0.96 8.35
CA LEU A 129 -5.17 2.26 8.94
C LEU A 129 -5.09 2.20 10.47
N TYR A 130 -4.31 3.10 11.07
CA TYR A 130 -4.22 3.27 12.53
C TYR A 130 -4.24 4.75 12.93
N PRO A 131 -4.94 5.15 13.98
CA PRO A 131 -6.01 4.40 14.63
C PRO A 131 -7.26 4.29 13.74
N PRO A 132 -8.24 3.44 14.09
CA PRO A 132 -9.52 3.34 13.38
C PRO A 132 -10.23 4.68 13.29
N ASN A 133 -10.82 4.99 12.13
CA ASN A 133 -11.63 6.20 11.95
C ASN A 133 -12.56 6.09 10.75
N LYS A 134 -13.86 6.23 10.97
CA LYS A 134 -14.90 6.10 9.94
C LYS A 134 -14.70 7.00 8.72
N SER A 135 -14.33 8.28 8.92
CA SER A 135 -14.14 9.23 7.80
C SER A 135 -12.91 8.90 6.97
N VAL A 136 -11.79 8.54 7.62
CA VAL A 136 -10.55 8.17 6.95
C VAL A 136 -10.70 6.82 6.25
N LYS A 137 -11.35 5.85 6.90
CA LYS A 137 -11.74 4.57 6.30
C LYS A 137 -12.56 4.79 5.03
N LYS A 138 -13.64 5.56 5.10
CA LYS A 138 -14.51 5.87 3.96
C LYS A 138 -13.73 6.49 2.79
N PHE A 139 -12.74 7.33 3.07
CA PHE A 139 -11.86 7.89 2.04
C PHE A 139 -11.02 6.80 1.36
N PHE A 140 -10.37 5.95 2.15
CA PHE A 140 -9.51 4.90 1.61
C PHE A 140 -10.27 3.74 0.96
N ASP A 141 -11.50 3.46 1.36
CA ASP A 141 -12.36 2.44 0.73
C ASP A 141 -12.69 2.78 -0.74
N HIS A 142 -12.54 4.04 -1.16
CA HIS A 142 -12.57 4.41 -2.58
C HIS A 142 -11.27 4.08 -3.33
N LEU A 143 -10.20 3.75 -2.61
CA LEU A 143 -8.85 3.57 -3.15
C LEU A 143 -8.30 2.15 -2.99
N GLY A 144 -8.95 1.31 -2.21
CA GLY A 144 -8.53 -0.06 -1.93
C GLY A 144 -9.35 -0.67 -0.79
N THR A 145 -8.82 -1.69 -0.14
CA THR A 145 -9.43 -2.36 1.01
C THR A 145 -8.81 -1.83 2.30
N THR A 146 -9.54 -1.02 3.07
CA THR A 146 -9.03 -0.50 4.34
C THR A 146 -9.10 -1.60 5.42
N VAL A 147 -7.97 -1.82 6.09
CA VAL A 147 -7.85 -2.73 7.24
C VAL A 147 -7.55 -1.90 8.48
N GLU A 148 -8.52 -1.77 9.38
CA GLU A 148 -8.36 -0.98 10.60
C GLU A 148 -7.55 -1.74 11.65
N ILE A 149 -6.53 -1.08 12.21
CA ILE A 149 -5.60 -1.63 13.19
C ILE A 149 -5.91 -1.00 14.54
N GLN A 150 -6.18 -1.83 15.55
CA GLN A 150 -6.54 -1.38 16.90
C GLN A 150 -5.31 -0.99 17.74
N ASN A 151 -4.14 -1.56 17.45
CA ASN A 151 -2.91 -1.34 18.18
C ASN A 151 -1.76 -1.03 17.21
N GLU A 152 -1.04 0.09 17.46
CA GLU A 152 0.06 0.52 16.60
C GLU A 152 1.15 -0.54 16.42
N ASN A 153 1.45 -1.31 17.48
CA ASN A 153 2.49 -2.33 17.44
C ASN A 153 2.17 -3.46 16.42
N LEU A 154 0.89 -3.68 16.12
CA LEU A 154 0.47 -4.64 15.09
C LEU A 154 0.75 -4.15 13.66
N SER A 155 0.96 -2.85 13.46
CA SER A 155 1.24 -2.26 12.13
C SER A 155 2.46 -2.90 11.47
N LEU A 156 3.49 -3.22 12.25
CA LEU A 156 4.72 -3.83 11.73
C LEU A 156 4.48 -5.21 11.10
N ASN A 157 3.49 -5.96 11.60
CA ASN A 157 3.13 -7.27 11.03
C ASN A 157 2.59 -7.12 9.61
N PHE A 158 1.70 -6.13 9.39
CA PHE A 158 1.18 -5.81 8.05
C PHE A 158 2.28 -5.35 7.09
N TRP A 159 3.25 -4.57 7.57
CA TRP A 159 4.37 -4.13 6.74
C TRP A 159 5.32 -5.26 6.40
N SER A 160 5.59 -6.17 7.35
CA SER A 160 6.35 -7.39 7.07
C SER A 160 5.69 -8.20 5.97
N THR A 161 4.38 -8.41 6.06
CA THR A 161 3.63 -9.17 5.05
C THR A 161 3.60 -8.43 3.70
N SER A 162 3.52 -7.08 3.71
CA SER A 162 3.55 -6.27 2.48
C SER A 162 4.87 -6.38 1.70
N SER A 163 5.96 -6.82 2.35
CA SER A 163 7.23 -7.08 1.67
C SER A 163 7.17 -8.26 0.71
N MET A 164 6.11 -9.08 0.77
CA MET A 164 5.87 -10.17 -0.18
C MET A 164 5.48 -9.70 -1.59
N MET A 165 5.40 -8.40 -1.84
CA MET A 165 5.09 -7.87 -3.17
C MET A 165 6.11 -8.30 -4.24
N ALA A 166 7.41 -8.15 -3.99
CA ALA A 166 8.44 -8.58 -4.93
C ALA A 166 8.53 -10.10 -5.07
N PRO A 167 8.54 -10.90 -3.98
CA PRO A 167 8.42 -12.36 -4.06
C PRO A 167 7.20 -12.85 -4.84
N PHE A 168 6.07 -12.18 -4.73
CA PHE A 168 4.89 -12.50 -5.54
C PHE A 168 5.15 -12.28 -7.04
N TYR A 169 5.75 -11.16 -7.43
CA TYR A 169 6.11 -10.93 -8.83
C TYR A 169 7.15 -11.93 -9.33
N GLU A 170 8.09 -12.36 -8.48
CA GLU A 170 9.06 -13.41 -8.82
C GLU A 170 8.37 -14.76 -9.04
N LEU A 171 7.38 -15.12 -8.22
CA LEU A 171 6.56 -16.31 -8.45
C LEU A 171 5.89 -16.29 -9.84
N LEU A 172 5.24 -15.16 -10.19
CA LEU A 172 4.61 -15.01 -11.50
C LEU A 172 5.64 -15.12 -12.64
N ASN A 173 6.80 -14.49 -12.46
CA ASN A 173 7.89 -14.52 -13.43
C ASN A 173 8.41 -15.95 -13.62
N THR A 174 8.69 -16.67 -12.55
CA THR A 174 9.19 -18.05 -12.57
C THR A 174 8.25 -18.97 -13.34
N LEU A 175 6.96 -18.91 -13.05
CA LEU A 175 5.96 -19.75 -13.75
C LEU A 175 5.79 -19.33 -15.22
N SER A 176 5.88 -18.03 -15.53
CA SER A 176 5.83 -17.55 -16.91
C SER A 176 7.04 -18.00 -17.72
N ILE A 177 8.25 -18.00 -17.13
CA ILE A 177 9.47 -18.52 -17.76
C ILE A 177 9.34 -20.01 -18.01
N TRP A 178 8.81 -20.77 -17.05
CA TRP A 178 8.60 -22.20 -17.20
C TRP A 178 7.69 -22.52 -18.41
N LEU A 179 6.56 -21.81 -18.56
CA LEU A 179 5.68 -21.97 -19.73
C LEU A 179 6.40 -21.61 -21.04
N TYR A 180 7.18 -20.52 -21.04
CA TYR A 180 7.97 -20.12 -22.20
C TYR A 180 8.96 -21.19 -22.62
N GLN A 181 9.67 -21.81 -21.68
CA GLN A 181 10.58 -22.93 -21.92
C GLN A 181 9.87 -24.20 -22.44
N LYS A 182 8.55 -24.31 -22.24
CA LYS A 182 7.70 -25.40 -22.78
C LYS A 182 7.07 -25.07 -24.13
N GLY A 183 7.52 -24.00 -24.80
CA GLY A 183 7.10 -23.64 -26.16
C GLY A 183 5.93 -22.64 -26.23
N ILE A 184 5.42 -22.16 -25.10
CA ILE A 184 4.39 -21.11 -25.09
C ILE A 184 5.02 -19.75 -25.39
N SER A 185 4.36 -18.89 -26.18
CA SER A 185 4.89 -17.53 -26.42
C SER A 185 5.03 -16.78 -25.09
N LYS A 186 6.05 -15.91 -24.98
CA LYS A 186 6.29 -15.10 -23.77
C LYS A 186 5.06 -14.27 -23.40
N SER A 187 4.38 -13.71 -24.39
CA SER A 187 3.16 -12.91 -24.19
C SER A 187 2.03 -13.75 -23.59
N ASP A 188 1.77 -14.92 -24.17
CA ASP A 188 0.67 -15.79 -23.71
C ASP A 188 0.98 -16.41 -22.36
N ALA A 189 2.23 -16.79 -22.11
CA ALA A 189 2.68 -17.26 -20.79
C ALA A 189 2.41 -16.22 -19.68
N GLN A 190 2.83 -14.96 -19.89
CA GLN A 190 2.56 -13.88 -18.95
C GLN A 190 1.06 -13.60 -18.78
N LYS A 191 0.31 -13.59 -19.88
CA LYS A 191 -1.14 -13.37 -19.87
C LYS A 191 -1.86 -14.48 -19.08
N TYR A 192 -1.50 -15.74 -19.34
CA TYR A 192 -2.09 -16.88 -18.64
C TYR A 192 -1.81 -16.82 -17.12
N ILE A 193 -0.54 -16.68 -16.73
CA ILE A 193 -0.15 -16.66 -15.31
C ILE A 193 -0.78 -15.49 -14.57
N THR A 194 -0.77 -14.29 -15.14
CA THR A 194 -1.39 -13.13 -14.49
C THR A 194 -2.91 -13.30 -14.34
N SER A 195 -3.59 -13.83 -15.37
CA SER A 195 -5.02 -14.11 -15.31
C SER A 195 -5.37 -15.17 -14.26
N LEU A 196 -4.59 -16.26 -14.19
CA LEU A 196 -4.75 -17.31 -13.19
C LEU A 196 -4.69 -16.76 -11.76
N PHE A 197 -3.63 -16.02 -11.42
CA PHE A 197 -3.46 -15.49 -10.06
C PHE A 197 -4.45 -14.37 -9.70
N ILE A 198 -4.95 -13.63 -10.68
CA ILE A 198 -6.07 -12.69 -10.47
C ILE A 198 -7.32 -13.46 -10.10
N ALA A 199 -7.69 -14.49 -10.86
CA ALA A 199 -8.88 -15.30 -10.62
C ALA A 199 -8.83 -15.99 -9.24
N LEU A 200 -7.71 -16.63 -8.90
CA LEU A 200 -7.53 -17.29 -7.61
C LEU A 200 -7.58 -16.28 -6.43
N SER A 201 -7.03 -15.08 -6.61
CA SER A 201 -7.06 -14.05 -5.58
C SER A 201 -8.46 -13.47 -5.39
N GLU A 202 -9.23 -13.31 -6.47
CA GLU A 202 -10.63 -12.85 -6.40
C GLU A 202 -11.54 -13.90 -5.77
N ASP A 203 -11.38 -15.17 -6.14
CA ASP A 203 -12.08 -16.28 -5.50
C ASP A 203 -11.78 -16.36 -4.00
N ALA A 204 -10.50 -16.35 -3.63
CA ALA A 204 -10.09 -16.33 -2.22
C ALA A 204 -10.67 -15.13 -1.47
N LYS A 205 -10.79 -13.96 -2.08
CA LYS A 205 -11.39 -12.77 -1.46
C LYS A 205 -12.89 -12.95 -1.20
N ILE A 206 -13.63 -13.56 -2.12
CA ILE A 206 -15.06 -13.85 -1.96
C ILE A 206 -15.25 -14.79 -0.77
N ASN A 207 -14.39 -15.78 -0.65
CA ASN A 207 -14.41 -16.81 0.38
C ASN A 207 -13.59 -16.47 1.63
N SER A 208 -13.03 -15.25 1.76
CA SER A 208 -12.15 -14.86 2.86
C SER A 208 -12.82 -14.80 4.24
N LYS A 209 -14.14 -14.81 4.30
CA LYS A 209 -14.90 -14.94 5.57
C LYS A 209 -14.87 -16.37 6.10
N ASN A 210 -14.61 -17.34 5.25
CA ASN A 210 -14.38 -18.72 5.60
C ASN A 210 -12.88 -18.92 5.88
N ASP A 211 -12.52 -19.99 6.55
CA ASP A 211 -11.12 -20.32 6.75
C ASP A 211 -10.44 -20.58 5.40
N LEU A 212 -9.37 -19.82 5.06
CA LEU A 212 -8.60 -20.03 3.83
C LEU A 212 -8.02 -21.45 3.73
N LYS A 213 -7.85 -22.16 4.85
CA LYS A 213 -7.45 -23.57 4.87
C LYS A 213 -8.49 -24.45 4.17
N SER A 214 -9.77 -24.12 4.28
CA SER A 214 -10.83 -24.86 3.58
C SER A 214 -10.70 -24.75 2.05
N LEU A 215 -10.27 -23.58 1.53
CA LEU A 215 -10.02 -23.42 0.09
C LEU A 215 -8.90 -24.33 -0.39
N VAL A 216 -7.83 -24.48 0.40
CA VAL A 216 -6.74 -25.42 0.09
C VAL A 216 -7.25 -26.85 0.02
N GLN A 217 -8.12 -27.26 0.96
CA GLN A 217 -8.67 -28.61 1.00
C GLN A 217 -9.65 -28.85 -0.15
N ASN A 218 -10.57 -27.92 -0.39
CA ASN A 218 -11.63 -28.06 -1.40
C ASN A 218 -11.11 -27.97 -2.84
N SER A 219 -9.93 -27.36 -3.04
CA SER A 219 -9.28 -27.32 -4.37
C SER A 219 -8.49 -28.59 -4.72
N GLN A 220 -8.41 -29.55 -3.80
CA GLN A 220 -7.69 -30.80 -3.99
C GLN A 220 -8.66 -31.96 -4.24
N THR A 221 -8.35 -32.77 -5.24
CA THR A 221 -8.97 -34.08 -5.43
C THR A 221 -7.95 -35.17 -5.04
N PRO A 222 -8.37 -36.28 -4.42
CA PRO A 222 -7.47 -37.36 -4.06
C PRO A 222 -6.63 -37.81 -5.26
N LYS A 223 -5.30 -37.85 -5.10
CA LYS A 223 -4.32 -38.16 -6.15
C LYS A 223 -4.32 -37.16 -7.32
N GLY A 224 -4.95 -36.00 -7.17
CA GLY A 224 -5.00 -34.97 -8.18
C GLY A 224 -3.75 -34.07 -8.24
N LEU A 225 -3.61 -33.31 -9.33
CA LEU A 225 -2.46 -32.42 -9.57
C LEU A 225 -2.29 -31.36 -8.47
N ASN A 226 -3.38 -30.79 -7.94
CA ASN A 226 -3.33 -29.79 -6.89
C ASN A 226 -2.84 -30.37 -5.57
N GLU A 227 -3.24 -31.61 -5.21
CA GLU A 227 -2.76 -32.31 -4.04
C GLU A 227 -1.26 -32.60 -4.16
N GLN A 228 -0.82 -33.12 -5.32
CA GLN A 228 0.59 -33.34 -5.60
C GLN A 228 1.41 -32.05 -5.43
N ALA A 229 1.01 -30.96 -6.07
CA ALA A 229 1.71 -29.68 -6.03
C ALA A 229 1.82 -29.13 -4.60
N VAL A 230 0.75 -29.16 -3.81
CA VAL A 230 0.76 -28.70 -2.41
C VAL A 230 1.73 -29.55 -1.57
N ASN A 231 1.71 -30.88 -1.74
CA ASN A 231 2.55 -31.80 -0.98
C ASN A 231 4.05 -31.63 -1.32
N GLU A 232 4.38 -31.48 -2.59
CA GLU A 232 5.76 -31.24 -3.04
C GLU A 232 6.31 -29.90 -2.51
N LEU A 233 5.52 -28.82 -2.59
CA LEU A 233 5.89 -27.50 -2.06
C LEU A 233 5.99 -27.50 -0.52
N ARG A 234 5.16 -28.29 0.17
CA ARG A 234 5.31 -28.49 1.63
C ARG A 234 6.60 -29.23 1.95
N LYS A 235 6.89 -30.33 1.23
CA LYS A 235 8.10 -31.14 1.41
C LYS A 235 9.37 -30.33 1.13
N SER A 236 9.37 -29.48 0.10
CA SER A 236 10.50 -28.59 -0.20
C SER A 236 10.69 -27.45 0.80
N GLY A 237 9.76 -27.26 1.74
CA GLY A 237 9.83 -26.20 2.75
C GLY A 237 9.40 -24.81 2.25
N PHE A 238 8.79 -24.70 1.08
CA PHE A 238 8.37 -23.42 0.48
C PHE A 238 7.55 -22.56 1.46
N TYR A 239 6.49 -23.10 2.04
CA TYR A 239 5.62 -22.36 2.98
C TYR A 239 6.33 -22.03 4.30
N LYS A 240 7.24 -22.89 4.77
CA LYS A 240 8.09 -22.59 5.94
C LYS A 240 9.03 -21.42 5.67
N SER A 241 9.58 -21.34 4.46
CA SER A 241 10.46 -20.24 4.04
C SER A 241 9.73 -18.89 3.99
N LEU A 242 8.46 -18.85 3.58
CA LEU A 242 7.65 -17.63 3.63
C LEU A 242 7.54 -17.09 5.06
N ASN A 243 7.20 -17.95 6.04
CA ASN A 243 7.11 -17.56 7.44
C ASN A 243 8.46 -17.11 8.01
N LYS A 244 9.55 -17.82 7.70
CA LYS A 244 10.91 -17.47 8.13
C LYS A 244 11.32 -16.09 7.61
N THR A 245 11.07 -15.83 6.33
CA THR A 245 11.37 -14.54 5.67
C THR A 245 10.55 -13.41 6.27
N THR A 246 9.25 -13.58 6.44
CA THR A 246 8.37 -12.58 7.05
C THR A 246 8.80 -12.24 8.48
N ASN A 247 9.16 -13.24 9.29
CA ASN A 247 9.69 -13.04 10.65
C ASN A 247 11.03 -12.30 10.64
N SER A 248 11.93 -12.61 9.71
CA SER A 248 13.21 -11.90 9.55
C SER A 248 13.01 -10.42 9.24
N ILE A 249 12.08 -10.09 8.34
CA ILE A 249 11.73 -8.71 8.01
C ILE A 249 11.10 -8.01 9.22
N LEU A 250 10.21 -8.69 9.95
CA LEU A 250 9.61 -8.14 11.16
C LEU A 250 10.69 -7.81 12.21
N LYS A 251 11.67 -8.69 12.39
CA LYS A 251 12.81 -8.44 13.29
C LYS A 251 13.61 -7.19 12.87
N ARG A 252 13.83 -6.99 11.56
CA ARG A 252 14.48 -5.79 11.03
C ARG A 252 13.68 -4.52 11.27
N LEU A 253 12.35 -4.57 11.16
CA LEU A 253 11.46 -3.42 11.37
C LEU A 253 11.32 -3.02 12.85
N LYS A 254 11.63 -3.92 13.78
CA LYS A 254 11.60 -3.67 15.23
C LYS A 254 12.87 -3.02 15.77
N LYS A 255 13.97 -3.07 15.01
CA LYS A 255 15.23 -2.37 15.33
C LYS A 255 15.09 -0.87 14.99
#